data_624533d51da8325de2503dc2bc5c5046
#
_entry.id   624533d51da8325de2503dc2bc5c5046
#
_cell.length_a   1.000
_cell.length_b   1.000
_cell.length_c   1.000
_cell.angle_alpha   90.00
_cell.angle_beta   90.00
_cell.angle_gamma   90.00
#
_symmetry.space_group_name_H-M   'P 1'
#
loop_
_entity.id
_entity.type
_entity.pdbx_description
1 polymer ?
#
loop_
_entity_poly.entity_id
_entity_poly.type
_entity_poly.pdbx_seq_one_letter_code
_entity_poly.pdbx_strand_id
1 'polypeptide(L)'
;MNHLYHFATAKFALDDLRNRRLKIAQLDDLNDPFELKSVNLCDHEHALAFDGTERFEGYKAGVARLYGVLCFSEAKTDLLQWAHYADRHKGICLGFDVSGSKEKFRPVKYKTTRFPFPVPEKRDMEFSWNLLSTKSKAWAYEREWRVFLELKDSVWNEGAGRMLYFADFGPELVLKDVILGAACKTPVNEVLQAMQGYAETVRIARMRLSCSRFELEDYPVDA
;
A
#
# COMPACT_ATOMS: atom_id res chain seq x y z
N MET A 1 -15.48 5.39 -5.86
CA MET A 1 -15.03 5.19 -4.48
C MET A 1 -13.86 6.13 -4.27
N ASN A 2 -13.88 6.97 -3.25
CA ASN A 2 -12.88 8.03 -3.08
C ASN A 2 -12.13 7.89 -1.74
N HIS A 3 -12.47 6.87 -0.95
CA HIS A 3 -11.88 6.62 0.36
C HIS A 3 -11.05 5.34 0.31
N LEU A 4 -9.77 5.43 0.66
CA LEU A 4 -8.82 4.33 0.66
C LEU A 4 -8.09 4.27 2.01
N TYR A 5 -7.69 3.07 2.41
CA TYR A 5 -7.17 2.78 3.75
C TYR A 5 -5.74 2.24 3.68
N HIS A 6 -4.85 2.83 4.45
CA HIS A 6 -3.46 2.41 4.61
C HIS A 6 -3.25 1.83 6.00
N PHE A 7 -2.77 0.59 6.07
CA PHE A 7 -2.53 -0.14 7.33
C PHE A 7 -1.06 -0.05 7.71
N ALA A 8 -0.79 0.23 8.98
CA ALA A 8 0.57 0.32 9.50
C ALA A 8 0.65 -0.18 10.95
N THR A 9 1.87 -0.48 11.41
CA THR A 9 2.11 -0.65 12.85
C THR A 9 1.84 0.66 13.58
N ALA A 10 1.49 0.63 14.85
CA ALA A 10 1.22 1.84 15.62
C ALA A 10 2.38 2.83 15.59
N LYS A 11 3.63 2.32 15.69
CA LYS A 11 4.84 3.13 15.62
C LYS A 11 4.95 3.93 14.32
N PHE A 12 4.76 3.25 13.18
CA PHE A 12 4.87 3.91 11.87
C PHE A 12 3.69 4.84 11.60
N ALA A 13 2.47 4.45 11.94
CA ALA A 13 1.32 5.34 11.78
C ALA A 13 1.45 6.63 12.60
N LEU A 14 1.98 6.56 13.84
CA LEU A 14 2.24 7.75 14.65
C LEU A 14 3.34 8.63 14.04
N ASP A 15 4.36 8.04 13.44
CA ASP A 15 5.39 8.80 12.71
C ASP A 15 4.82 9.48 11.47
N ASP A 16 3.99 8.75 10.70
CA ASP A 16 3.30 9.27 9.52
C ASP A 16 2.38 10.46 9.90
N LEU A 17 1.64 10.35 11.00
CA LEU A 17 0.79 11.42 11.52
C LEU A 17 1.59 12.66 11.94
N ARG A 18 2.70 12.48 12.70
CA ARG A 18 3.54 13.60 13.16
C ARG A 18 4.16 14.37 12.00
N ASN A 19 4.60 13.64 10.99
CA ASN A 19 5.30 14.22 9.83
C ASN A 19 4.37 14.50 8.65
N ARG A 20 3.08 14.19 8.75
CA ARG A 20 2.06 14.35 7.68
C ARG A 20 2.48 13.75 6.36
N ARG A 21 2.99 12.50 6.39
CA ARG A 21 3.50 11.82 5.20
C ARG A 21 3.33 10.31 5.33
N LEU A 22 3.33 9.59 4.21
CA LEU A 22 3.44 8.13 4.17
C LEU A 22 4.81 7.72 3.64
N LYS A 23 5.38 6.67 4.23
CA LYS A 23 6.56 6.05 3.67
C LYS A 23 6.21 5.36 2.35
N ILE A 24 6.91 5.72 1.28
CA ILE A 24 6.82 5.03 -0.01
C ILE A 24 7.55 3.69 0.11
N ALA A 25 6.86 2.59 -0.17
CA ALA A 25 7.49 1.28 -0.24
C ALA A 25 8.34 1.16 -1.50
N GLN A 26 9.56 0.69 -1.37
CA GLN A 26 10.37 0.29 -2.51
C GLN A 26 9.86 -1.06 -3.03
N LEU A 27 9.88 -1.27 -4.33
CA LEU A 27 9.26 -2.44 -4.96
C LEU A 27 9.87 -3.77 -4.50
N ASP A 28 11.13 -3.75 -4.07
CA ASP A 28 11.83 -4.92 -3.53
C ASP A 28 11.45 -5.22 -2.06
N ASP A 29 10.75 -4.31 -1.38
CA ASP A 29 10.26 -4.48 0.01
C ASP A 29 8.88 -5.13 0.08
N LEU A 30 8.21 -5.35 -1.06
CA LEU A 30 6.86 -5.91 -1.09
C LEU A 30 6.87 -7.38 -0.71
N ASN A 31 5.84 -7.82 0.02
CA ASN A 31 5.76 -9.13 0.64
C ASN A 31 5.33 -10.28 -0.29
N ASP A 32 4.77 -9.98 -1.47
CA ASP A 32 4.38 -11.02 -2.44
C ASP A 32 5.62 -11.48 -3.24
N PRO A 33 6.04 -12.76 -3.16
CA PRO A 33 7.17 -13.29 -3.94
C PRO A 33 6.93 -13.25 -5.45
N PHE A 34 5.68 -13.06 -5.88
CA PHE A 34 5.30 -12.88 -7.29
C PHE A 34 5.19 -11.42 -7.71
N GLU A 35 5.56 -10.49 -6.83
CA GLU A 35 5.54 -9.06 -7.16
C GLU A 35 6.41 -8.78 -8.38
N LEU A 36 5.85 -8.03 -9.35
CA LEU A 36 6.46 -7.77 -10.67
C LEU A 36 6.76 -9.04 -11.49
N LYS A 37 6.18 -10.20 -11.15
CA LYS A 37 6.37 -11.47 -11.86
C LYS A 37 5.07 -12.01 -12.46
N SER A 38 4.16 -11.12 -12.83
CA SER A 38 2.83 -11.48 -13.32
C SER A 38 2.84 -12.06 -14.76
N VAL A 39 3.99 -12.05 -15.44
CA VAL A 39 4.16 -12.59 -16.78
C VAL A 39 4.54 -14.07 -16.76
N ASN A 40 4.06 -14.81 -17.78
CA ASN A 40 4.46 -16.19 -18.02
C ASN A 40 5.86 -16.22 -18.69
N LEU A 41 6.86 -16.65 -17.95
CA LEU A 41 8.24 -16.78 -18.44
C LEU A 41 8.55 -18.17 -19.02
N CYS A 42 7.57 -19.09 -19.02
CA CYS A 42 7.71 -20.44 -19.56
C CYS A 42 7.26 -20.55 -21.02
N ASP A 43 6.80 -19.46 -21.63
CA ASP A 43 6.36 -19.45 -23.03
C ASP A 43 7.59 -19.41 -23.95
N HIS A 44 7.93 -20.60 -24.49
CA HIS A 44 9.21 -20.88 -25.13
C HIS A 44 9.55 -20.01 -26.36
N GLU A 45 8.57 -19.57 -27.14
CA GLU A 45 8.85 -18.74 -28.33
C GLU A 45 9.39 -17.35 -28.00
N HIS A 46 9.03 -16.80 -26.85
CA HIS A 46 9.40 -15.45 -26.47
C HIS A 46 10.42 -15.42 -25.31
N ALA A 47 10.51 -16.49 -24.51
CA ALA A 47 11.49 -16.59 -23.44
C ALA A 47 12.92 -16.82 -23.94
N LEU A 48 13.10 -17.48 -25.09
CA LEU A 48 14.40 -17.67 -25.71
C LEU A 48 14.92 -16.41 -26.44
N ALA A 49 14.03 -15.54 -26.92
CA ALA A 49 14.40 -14.24 -27.49
C ALA A 49 14.75 -13.18 -26.40
N PHE A 50 14.47 -13.51 -25.18
CA PHE A 50 14.83 -12.75 -24.02
C PHE A 50 15.81 -13.63 -23.25
N ASP A 51 17.00 -13.41 -23.22
CA ASP A 51 17.93 -13.92 -22.23
C ASP A 51 17.25 -13.82 -20.84
N GLY A 52 16.23 -14.59 -20.75
CA GLY A 52 14.84 -14.49 -20.21
C GLY A 52 14.78 -13.99 -18.80
N THR A 53 15.67 -14.41 -17.90
CA THR A 53 15.66 -14.04 -16.50
C THR A 53 16.49 -12.79 -16.22
N GLU A 54 17.66 -12.65 -16.77
CA GLU A 54 18.58 -11.55 -16.44
C GLU A 54 18.09 -10.18 -16.93
N ARG A 55 17.55 -10.11 -18.14
CA ARG A 55 17.00 -8.83 -18.66
C ARG A 55 15.71 -8.44 -17.97
N PHE A 56 14.88 -9.40 -17.59
CA PHE A 56 13.66 -9.11 -16.84
C PHE A 56 13.98 -8.65 -15.41
N GLU A 57 14.93 -9.29 -14.74
CA GLU A 57 15.43 -8.83 -13.45
C GLU A 57 16.12 -7.47 -13.57
N GLY A 58 16.86 -7.20 -14.64
CA GLY A 58 17.42 -5.90 -14.96
C GLY A 58 16.35 -4.81 -15.16
N TYR A 59 15.26 -5.13 -15.86
CA TYR A 59 14.10 -4.24 -16.02
C TYR A 59 13.45 -3.95 -14.66
N LYS A 60 13.17 -4.97 -13.87
CA LYS A 60 12.61 -4.81 -12.51
C LYS A 60 13.50 -3.92 -11.64
N ALA A 61 14.79 -4.20 -11.60
CA ALA A 61 15.75 -3.40 -10.85
C ALA A 61 15.80 -1.93 -11.33
N GLY A 62 15.63 -1.70 -12.63
CA GLY A 62 15.51 -0.37 -13.23
C GLY A 62 14.27 0.36 -12.73
N VAL A 63 13.12 -0.30 -12.76
CA VAL A 63 11.86 0.26 -12.26
C VAL A 63 11.93 0.51 -10.76
N ALA A 64 12.45 -0.44 -9.98
CA ALA A 64 12.56 -0.34 -8.53
C ALA A 64 13.49 0.81 -8.06
N ARG A 65 14.47 1.19 -8.89
CA ARG A 65 15.33 2.35 -8.59
C ARG A 65 14.65 3.69 -8.84
N LEU A 66 13.70 3.75 -9.74
CA LEU A 66 13.05 5.00 -10.16
C LEU A 66 11.71 5.22 -9.46
N TYR A 67 11.01 4.15 -9.12
CA TYR A 67 9.64 4.20 -8.61
C TYR A 67 9.48 3.38 -7.34
N GLY A 68 8.66 3.90 -6.46
CA GLY A 68 8.10 3.19 -5.32
C GLY A 68 6.57 3.18 -5.39
N VAL A 69 5.94 2.58 -4.40
CA VAL A 69 4.50 2.40 -4.37
C VAL A 69 3.93 2.73 -3.00
N LEU A 70 2.76 3.37 -2.99
CA LEU A 70 1.88 3.37 -1.83
C LEU A 70 0.72 2.41 -2.10
N CYS A 71 0.49 1.51 -1.15
CA CYS A 71 -0.55 0.51 -1.19
C CYS A 71 -1.68 0.88 -0.25
N PHE A 72 -2.90 0.80 -0.74
CA PHE A 72 -4.13 1.09 -0.01
C PHE A 72 -5.13 -0.04 -0.21
N SER A 73 -6.14 -0.11 0.65
CA SER A 73 -7.27 -1.04 0.52
C SER A 73 -8.59 -0.27 0.48
N GLU A 74 -9.59 -0.83 -0.17
CA GLU A 74 -10.98 -0.38 -0.04
C GLU A 74 -11.63 -0.87 1.25
N ALA A 75 -11.07 -1.88 1.91
CA ALA A 75 -11.69 -2.62 3.00
C ALA A 75 -11.02 -2.32 4.33
N LYS A 76 -11.61 -1.43 5.13
CA LYS A 76 -11.10 -1.12 6.48
C LYS A 76 -11.39 -2.19 7.53
N THR A 77 -12.32 -3.10 7.28
CA THR A 77 -12.79 -4.11 8.26
C THR A 77 -12.31 -5.52 7.97
N ASP A 78 -11.48 -5.72 6.94
CA ASP A 78 -10.97 -7.04 6.59
C ASP A 78 -10.00 -7.57 7.65
N LEU A 79 -10.28 -8.76 8.19
CA LEU A 79 -9.49 -9.39 9.27
C LEU A 79 -8.05 -9.70 8.86
N LEU A 80 -7.84 -10.13 7.60
CA LEU A 80 -6.51 -10.49 7.11
C LEU A 80 -5.66 -9.26 6.89
N GLN A 81 -6.24 -8.15 6.42
CA GLN A 81 -5.56 -6.85 6.33
C GLN A 81 -5.01 -6.41 7.69
N TRP A 82 -5.84 -6.44 8.72
CA TRP A 82 -5.43 -6.11 10.07
C TRP A 82 -4.38 -7.07 10.63
N ALA A 83 -4.48 -8.36 10.30
CA ALA A 83 -3.51 -9.36 10.76
C ALA A 83 -2.14 -9.16 10.12
N HIS A 84 -2.10 -8.93 8.79
CA HIS A 84 -0.85 -8.87 8.03
C HIS A 84 -0.16 -7.51 8.09
N TYR A 85 -0.93 -6.40 8.01
CA TYR A 85 -0.37 -5.07 7.79
C TYR A 85 -0.46 -4.14 9.00
N ALA A 86 -1.27 -4.49 10.03
CA ALA A 86 -1.42 -3.70 11.24
C ALA A 86 -0.96 -4.44 12.50
N ASP A 87 0.20 -5.10 12.45
CA ASP A 87 0.80 -5.82 13.59
C ASP A 87 -0.22 -6.68 14.35
N ARG A 88 -0.92 -7.58 13.62
CA ARG A 88 -1.89 -8.48 14.26
C ARG A 88 -2.96 -7.73 15.07
N HIS A 89 -3.63 -6.76 14.44
CA HIS A 89 -4.67 -5.89 15.01
C HIS A 89 -4.19 -4.90 16.09
N LYS A 90 -2.88 -4.75 16.31
CA LYS A 90 -2.31 -3.80 17.28
C LYS A 90 -1.93 -2.45 16.65
N GLY A 91 -1.93 -2.39 15.33
CA GLY A 91 -1.57 -1.20 14.56
C GLY A 91 -2.71 -0.21 14.41
N ILE A 92 -2.52 0.69 13.46
CA ILE A 92 -3.44 1.78 13.12
C ILE A 92 -3.68 1.76 11.62
N CYS A 93 -4.90 2.05 11.21
CA CYS A 93 -5.27 2.23 9.81
C CYS A 93 -5.58 3.71 9.57
N LEU A 94 -4.98 4.28 8.54
CA LEU A 94 -5.18 5.66 8.10
C LEU A 94 -6.11 5.68 6.89
N GLY A 95 -7.22 6.40 6.96
CA GLY A 95 -8.18 6.55 5.87
C GLY A 95 -8.02 7.87 5.15
N PHE A 96 -7.90 7.83 3.83
CA PHE A 96 -7.66 8.99 2.98
C PHE A 96 -8.78 9.21 1.97
N ASP A 97 -9.17 10.44 1.78
CA ASP A 97 -9.92 10.87 0.61
C ASP A 97 -8.91 11.18 -0.52
N VAL A 98 -9.06 10.45 -1.63
CA VAL A 98 -8.21 10.56 -2.83
C VAL A 98 -8.97 11.12 -4.02
N SER A 99 -10.11 11.77 -3.79
CA SER A 99 -10.97 12.30 -4.87
C SER A 99 -10.25 13.28 -5.79
N GLY A 100 -9.31 14.05 -5.25
CA GLY A 100 -8.51 15.04 -6.02
C GLY A 100 -7.44 14.43 -6.93
N SER A 101 -7.18 13.13 -6.83
CA SER A 101 -6.10 12.45 -7.59
C SER A 101 -6.46 11.01 -7.97
N LYS A 102 -7.74 10.69 -8.00
CA LYS A 102 -8.22 9.32 -8.20
C LYS A 102 -7.66 8.66 -9.46
N GLU A 103 -7.41 9.41 -10.50
CA GLU A 103 -6.84 8.93 -11.77
C GLU A 103 -5.40 8.43 -11.65
N LYS A 104 -4.68 8.81 -10.59
CA LYS A 104 -3.34 8.33 -10.28
C LYS A 104 -3.34 6.94 -9.61
N PHE A 105 -4.45 6.59 -8.96
CA PHE A 105 -4.61 5.32 -8.26
C PHE A 105 -5.09 4.23 -9.21
N ARG A 106 -4.49 3.06 -9.13
CA ARG A 106 -4.78 1.89 -9.96
C ARG A 106 -5.26 0.73 -9.09
N PRO A 107 -6.44 0.13 -9.38
CA PRO A 107 -6.86 -1.08 -8.70
C PRO A 107 -5.97 -2.25 -9.12
N VAL A 108 -5.61 -3.09 -8.17
CA VAL A 108 -4.87 -4.32 -8.44
C VAL A 108 -5.80 -5.36 -9.09
N LYS A 109 -5.32 -5.97 -10.16
CA LYS A 109 -5.98 -7.05 -10.90
C LYS A 109 -5.55 -8.40 -10.33
N TYR A 110 -6.48 -9.16 -9.78
CA TYR A 110 -6.20 -10.46 -9.21
C TYR A 110 -6.39 -11.59 -10.21
N LYS A 111 -5.36 -12.40 -10.44
CA LYS A 111 -5.34 -13.46 -11.44
C LYS A 111 -4.90 -14.80 -10.83
N THR A 112 -5.38 -15.90 -11.40
CA THR A 112 -4.94 -17.26 -11.06
C THR A 112 -3.77 -17.73 -11.93
N THR A 113 -3.63 -17.11 -13.10
CA THR A 113 -2.58 -17.42 -14.07
C THR A 113 -1.85 -16.14 -14.46
N ARG A 114 -0.58 -16.28 -14.80
CA ARG A 114 0.21 -15.18 -15.36
C ARG A 114 -0.24 -14.88 -16.78
N PHE A 115 -0.13 -13.63 -17.19
CA PHE A 115 -0.44 -13.26 -18.57
C PHE A 115 0.74 -13.56 -19.50
N PRO A 116 0.49 -13.78 -20.82
CA PRO A 116 1.54 -14.03 -21.79
C PRO A 116 2.55 -12.89 -21.81
N PHE A 117 3.83 -13.23 -22.00
CA PHE A 117 4.86 -12.22 -22.19
C PHE A 117 4.69 -11.57 -23.57
N PRO A 118 4.50 -10.25 -23.69
CA PRO A 118 4.23 -9.62 -24.95
C PRO A 118 5.51 -9.52 -25.81
N VAL A 119 5.31 -9.48 -27.13
CA VAL A 119 6.37 -9.12 -28.06
C VAL A 119 6.93 -7.71 -27.74
N PRO A 120 8.20 -7.41 -28.08
CA PRO A 120 8.84 -6.14 -27.70
C PRO A 120 8.01 -4.89 -28.03
N GLU A 121 7.35 -4.88 -29.19
CA GLU A 121 6.56 -3.77 -29.71
C GLU A 121 5.29 -3.48 -28.87
N LYS A 122 4.83 -4.46 -28.08
CA LYS A 122 3.68 -4.36 -27.18
C LYS A 122 4.05 -4.13 -25.71
N ARG A 123 5.33 -3.84 -25.44
CA ARG A 123 5.80 -3.50 -24.08
C ARG A 123 5.73 -2.00 -23.83
N ASP A 124 4.51 -1.51 -23.88
CA ASP A 124 4.15 -0.11 -23.68
C ASP A 124 3.85 0.21 -22.20
N MET A 125 3.31 1.39 -21.97
CA MET A 125 2.88 1.82 -20.64
C MET A 125 1.77 0.94 -20.05
N GLU A 126 0.89 0.40 -20.90
CA GLU A 126 -0.18 -0.50 -20.43
C GLU A 126 0.39 -1.82 -19.92
N PHE A 127 1.38 -2.37 -20.63
CA PHE A 127 2.12 -3.54 -20.15
C PHE A 127 2.78 -3.28 -18.80
N SER A 128 3.48 -2.16 -18.67
CA SER A 128 4.12 -1.77 -17.41
C SER A 128 3.12 -1.66 -16.27
N TRP A 129 1.98 -1.01 -16.50
CA TRP A 129 0.89 -0.93 -15.51
C TRP A 129 0.30 -2.30 -15.17
N ASN A 130 0.11 -3.17 -16.15
CA ASN A 130 -0.37 -4.53 -15.89
C ASN A 130 0.62 -5.33 -15.04
N LEU A 131 1.92 -5.18 -15.31
CA LEU A 131 2.98 -5.82 -14.53
C LEU A 131 2.97 -5.34 -13.07
N LEU A 132 2.86 -4.03 -12.87
CA LEU A 132 2.92 -3.36 -11.57
C LEU A 132 1.63 -3.51 -10.74
N SER A 133 0.50 -3.81 -11.38
CA SER A 133 -0.82 -3.88 -10.72
C SER A 133 -1.54 -5.22 -10.90
N THR A 134 -0.81 -6.30 -11.16
CA THR A 134 -1.39 -7.65 -11.18
C THR A 134 -0.77 -8.51 -10.07
N LYS A 135 -1.64 -9.14 -9.29
CA LYS A 135 -1.26 -9.96 -8.12
C LYS A 135 -1.96 -11.32 -8.16
N SER A 136 -1.45 -12.30 -7.42
CA SER A 136 -2.12 -13.59 -7.27
C SER A 136 -3.52 -13.44 -6.69
N LYS A 137 -4.49 -14.22 -7.17
CA LYS A 137 -5.86 -14.23 -6.65
C LYS A 137 -5.94 -14.54 -5.14
N ALA A 138 -4.94 -15.20 -4.58
CA ALA A 138 -4.84 -15.45 -3.14
C ALA A 138 -4.87 -14.14 -2.30
N TRP A 139 -4.41 -13.01 -2.87
CA TRP A 139 -4.40 -11.70 -2.24
C TRP A 139 -5.67 -10.87 -2.51
N ALA A 140 -6.71 -11.43 -3.14
CA ALA A 140 -7.90 -10.65 -3.54
C ALA A 140 -8.69 -10.04 -2.36
N TYR A 141 -8.50 -10.56 -1.14
CA TYR A 141 -9.07 -9.97 0.08
C TYR A 141 -8.55 -8.56 0.36
N GLU A 142 -7.34 -8.21 -0.14
CA GLU A 142 -6.74 -6.90 0.05
C GLU A 142 -7.53 -5.79 -0.64
N ARG A 143 -8.26 -6.07 -1.72
CA ARG A 143 -8.95 -5.05 -2.53
C ARG A 143 -8.04 -3.84 -2.75
N GLU A 144 -6.82 -4.14 -3.20
CA GLU A 144 -5.69 -3.20 -3.19
C GLU A 144 -5.82 -2.16 -4.31
N TRP A 145 -5.44 -0.95 -3.98
CA TRP A 145 -5.19 0.16 -4.90
C TRP A 145 -3.77 0.65 -4.72
N ARG A 146 -3.13 0.98 -5.82
CA ARG A 146 -1.74 1.42 -5.85
C ARG A 146 -1.60 2.78 -6.50
N VAL A 147 -0.72 3.61 -5.96
CA VAL A 147 -0.16 4.78 -6.65
C VAL A 147 1.36 4.61 -6.73
N PHE A 148 1.90 4.78 -7.94
CA PHE A 148 3.33 4.70 -8.18
C PHE A 148 3.91 6.11 -8.22
N LEU A 149 4.98 6.31 -7.49
CA LEU A 149 5.62 7.60 -7.27
C LEU A 149 7.10 7.50 -7.64
N GLU A 150 7.63 8.54 -8.29
CA GLU A 150 9.06 8.64 -8.49
C GLU A 150 9.77 8.78 -7.13
N LEU A 151 10.86 8.05 -6.97
CA LEU A 151 11.68 8.11 -5.77
C LEU A 151 12.56 9.34 -5.81
N LYS A 152 12.06 10.46 -5.26
CA LYS A 152 12.74 11.75 -5.13
C LYS A 152 12.87 12.13 -3.65
N ASP A 153 13.76 13.04 -3.34
CA ASP A 153 13.88 13.67 -2.01
C ASP A 153 13.97 12.65 -0.86
N SER A 154 14.92 11.74 -0.99
CA SER A 154 15.16 10.69 -0.01
C SER A 154 15.74 11.22 1.30
N VAL A 155 15.41 10.57 2.40
CA VAL A 155 15.96 10.82 3.72
C VAL A 155 16.76 9.60 4.17
N TRP A 156 18.02 9.81 4.59
CA TRP A 156 18.80 8.73 5.17
C TRP A 156 18.21 8.32 6.51
N ASN A 157 17.99 7.03 6.70
CA ASN A 157 17.52 6.47 7.98
C ASN A 157 18.60 5.57 8.57
N GLU A 158 19.22 6.00 9.66
CA GLU A 158 20.29 5.25 10.34
C GLU A 158 19.80 3.88 10.84
N GLY A 159 18.62 3.82 11.40
CA GLY A 159 18.04 2.57 11.92
C GLY A 159 17.72 1.53 10.85
N ALA A 160 17.45 1.96 9.63
CA ALA A 160 17.23 1.08 8.48
C ALA A 160 18.50 0.86 7.64
N GLY A 161 19.56 1.67 7.83
CA GLY A 161 20.78 1.62 7.05
C GLY A 161 20.58 1.91 5.56
N ARG A 162 19.54 2.69 5.20
CA ARG A 162 19.17 2.99 3.80
C ARG A 162 18.41 4.30 3.66
N MET A 163 18.30 4.74 2.40
CA MET A 163 17.43 5.86 2.04
C MET A 163 15.95 5.45 2.15
N LEU A 164 15.14 6.34 2.73
CA LEU A 164 13.68 6.24 2.75
C LEU A 164 13.08 7.38 1.94
N TYR A 165 11.93 7.11 1.36
CA TYR A 165 11.19 8.04 0.53
C TYR A 165 9.79 8.23 1.11
N PHE A 166 9.24 9.43 0.98
CA PHE A 166 7.97 9.79 1.58
C PHE A 166 7.08 10.55 0.60
N ALA A 167 5.78 10.43 0.79
CA ALA A 167 4.76 11.22 0.12
C ALA A 167 3.97 12.00 1.17
N ASP A 168 3.93 13.31 1.02
CA ASP A 168 3.26 14.18 1.98
C ASP A 168 1.73 14.09 1.87
N PHE A 169 1.05 14.29 3.00
CA PHE A 169 -0.39 14.55 2.99
C PHE A 169 -0.64 15.90 2.32
N GLY A 170 -1.71 15.96 1.55
CA GLY A 170 -2.03 17.15 0.78
C GLY A 170 -3.38 17.02 0.06
N PRO A 171 -3.68 17.89 -0.90
CA PRO A 171 -4.97 17.87 -1.60
C PRO A 171 -5.22 16.58 -2.41
N GLU A 172 -4.16 15.84 -2.71
CA GLU A 172 -4.24 14.55 -3.42
C GLU A 172 -4.34 13.35 -2.48
N LEU A 173 -4.02 13.54 -1.19
CA LEU A 173 -4.00 12.52 -0.15
C LEU A 173 -4.47 13.14 1.17
N VAL A 174 -5.79 13.34 1.30
CA VAL A 174 -6.39 14.04 2.44
C VAL A 174 -6.74 13.05 3.53
N LEU A 175 -6.04 13.10 4.67
CA LEU A 175 -6.36 12.26 5.83
C LEU A 175 -7.77 12.58 6.36
N LYS A 176 -8.60 11.55 6.52
CA LYS A 176 -9.98 11.63 7.03
C LYS A 176 -10.24 10.76 8.26
N ASP A 177 -9.59 9.61 8.34
CA ASP A 177 -9.78 8.68 9.45
C ASP A 177 -8.46 8.23 10.04
N VAL A 178 -8.42 8.08 11.37
CA VAL A 178 -7.41 7.33 12.10
C VAL A 178 -8.15 6.25 12.90
N ILE A 179 -7.90 4.99 12.54
CA ILE A 179 -8.63 3.85 13.09
C ILE A 179 -7.65 2.96 13.86
N LEU A 180 -7.81 2.86 15.16
CA LEU A 180 -7.01 1.98 16.00
C LEU A 180 -7.51 0.54 15.87
N GLY A 181 -6.60 -0.39 15.76
CA GLY A 181 -6.92 -1.82 15.71
C GLY A 181 -7.58 -2.33 17.00
N ALA A 182 -8.26 -3.46 16.91
CA ALA A 182 -9.01 -4.03 18.03
C ALA A 182 -8.11 -4.39 19.24
N ALA A 183 -6.86 -4.73 19.00
CA ALA A 183 -5.85 -5.03 20.01
C ALA A 183 -4.83 -3.87 20.21
N CYS A 184 -5.07 -2.71 19.59
CA CYS A 184 -4.21 -1.55 19.70
C CYS A 184 -4.24 -0.97 21.11
N LYS A 185 -3.07 -0.80 21.73
CA LYS A 185 -2.92 -0.25 23.07
C LYS A 185 -2.53 1.24 23.08
N THR A 186 -2.33 1.83 21.91
CA THR A 186 -1.99 3.25 21.78
C THR A 186 -3.14 4.09 22.37
N PRO A 187 -2.86 4.98 23.33
CA PRO A 187 -3.85 5.90 23.86
C PRO A 187 -4.32 6.90 22.79
N VAL A 188 -5.60 7.27 22.83
CA VAL A 188 -6.16 8.27 21.90
C VAL A 188 -5.42 9.61 22.01
N ASN A 189 -5.05 10.01 23.22
CA ASN A 189 -4.28 11.24 23.43
C ASN A 189 -2.92 11.24 22.69
N GLU A 190 -2.27 10.10 22.55
CA GLU A 190 -1.02 10.01 21.76
C GLU A 190 -1.27 10.22 20.28
N VAL A 191 -2.40 9.71 19.76
CA VAL A 191 -2.85 9.95 18.39
C VAL A 191 -3.16 11.43 18.17
N LEU A 192 -3.91 12.05 19.10
CA LEU A 192 -4.21 13.49 19.06
C LEU A 192 -2.94 14.34 19.08
N GLN A 193 -1.98 14.01 19.93
CA GLN A 193 -0.68 14.68 19.97
C GLN A 193 0.09 14.53 18.67
N ALA A 194 0.06 13.33 18.04
CA ALA A 194 0.68 13.11 16.74
C ALA A 194 0.03 13.95 15.62
N MET A 195 -1.25 14.28 15.75
CA MET A 195 -2.01 15.11 14.81
C MET A 195 -2.09 16.59 15.24
N GLN A 196 -1.19 17.07 16.05
CA GLN A 196 -1.23 18.45 16.53
C GLN A 196 -1.37 19.46 15.39
N GLY A 197 -2.40 20.29 15.45
CA GLY A 197 -2.73 21.34 14.47
C GLY A 197 -3.63 20.91 13.31
N TYR A 198 -4.10 19.63 13.24
CA TYR A 198 -5.06 19.19 12.22
C TYR A 198 -6.04 18.08 12.67
N ALA A 199 -6.05 17.75 13.96
CA ALA A 199 -6.89 16.68 14.52
C ALA A 199 -8.40 16.94 14.35
N GLU A 200 -8.85 18.21 14.39
CA GLU A 200 -10.27 18.58 14.34
C GLU A 200 -10.99 18.16 13.05
N THR A 201 -10.25 17.92 11.97
CA THR A 201 -10.81 17.53 10.67
C THR A 201 -10.77 16.03 10.42
N VAL A 202 -10.24 15.26 11.38
CA VAL A 202 -9.98 13.83 11.24
C VAL A 202 -10.83 13.05 12.24
N ARG A 203 -11.57 12.07 11.74
CA ARG A 203 -12.34 11.15 12.59
C ARG A 203 -11.41 10.14 13.25
N ILE A 204 -11.52 9.97 14.57
CA ILE A 204 -10.82 8.90 15.29
C ILE A 204 -11.83 7.79 15.61
N ALA A 205 -11.43 6.54 15.37
CA ALA A 205 -12.24 5.37 15.65
C ALA A 205 -11.37 4.22 16.18
N ARG A 206 -12.02 3.20 16.74
CA ARG A 206 -11.40 1.94 17.16
C ARG A 206 -12.16 0.77 16.58
N MET A 207 -11.45 -0.22 16.05
CA MET A 207 -12.05 -1.50 15.70
C MET A 207 -12.44 -2.28 16.94
N ARG A 208 -13.60 -2.92 16.87
CA ARG A 208 -14.10 -3.87 17.88
C ARG A 208 -14.50 -5.16 17.19
N LEU A 209 -14.44 -6.26 17.93
CA LEU A 209 -14.99 -7.53 17.47
C LEU A 209 -16.51 -7.47 17.59
N SER A 210 -17.22 -7.84 16.53
CA SER A 210 -18.67 -8.01 16.61
C SER A 210 -19.02 -9.10 17.63
N CYS A 211 -20.05 -8.87 18.42
CA CYS A 211 -20.50 -9.83 19.41
C CYS A 211 -21.31 -11.01 18.83
N SER A 212 -21.73 -10.91 17.58
CA SER A 212 -22.61 -11.90 16.92
C SER A 212 -22.03 -12.51 15.64
N ARG A 213 -20.96 -11.93 15.07
CA ARG A 213 -20.37 -12.35 13.79
C ARG A 213 -18.84 -12.30 13.84
N PHE A 214 -18.18 -13.07 12.97
CA PHE A 214 -16.73 -12.99 12.79
C PHE A 214 -16.35 -11.79 11.91
N GLU A 215 -16.64 -10.59 12.40
CA GLU A 215 -16.44 -9.32 11.70
C GLU A 215 -15.86 -8.26 12.64
N LEU A 216 -15.19 -7.28 12.04
CA LEU A 216 -14.77 -6.06 12.73
C LEU A 216 -15.79 -4.94 12.48
N GLU A 217 -16.08 -4.20 13.52
CA GLU A 217 -16.93 -3.02 13.49
C GLU A 217 -16.11 -1.81 13.95
N ASP A 218 -16.25 -0.66 13.30
CA ASP A 218 -15.56 0.55 13.72
C ASP A 218 -16.48 1.45 14.57
N TYR A 219 -15.98 1.84 15.72
CA TYR A 219 -16.68 2.72 16.66
C TYR A 219 -15.94 4.05 16.76
N PRO A 220 -16.64 5.19 16.64
CA PRO A 220 -16.05 6.48 16.96
C PRO A 220 -15.51 6.47 18.40
N VAL A 221 -14.41 7.15 18.60
CA VAL A 221 -13.86 7.39 19.95
C VAL A 221 -14.03 8.88 20.20
N ASP A 222 -14.75 9.20 21.28
CA ASP A 222 -14.88 10.58 21.72
C ASP A 222 -13.48 11.11 22.10
N ALA A 223 -13.12 12.26 21.55
CA ALA A 223 -11.82 12.90 21.72
C ALA A 223 -11.80 13.75 23.00
#